data_57d452c6251ccb0408fcde2394e94435
#
_entry.id   57d452c6251ccb0408fcde2394e94435
#
_cell.length_a   1.000
_cell.length_b   1.000
_cell.length_c   1.000
_cell.angle_alpha   90.00
_cell.angle_beta   90.00
_cell.angle_gamma   90.00
#
_symmetry.space_group_name_H-M   'P 1'
#
loop_
_entity.id
_entity.type
_entity.pdbx_description
1 polymer ?
#
loop_
_entity_poly.entity_id
_entity_poly.type
_entity_poly.pdbx_seq_one_letter_code
_entity_poly.pdbx_strand_id
1 'polypeptide(L)'
;MKTKLTLLLFTVFSINNLSAQDTLRVLFLGNSYTSYNNLPQLVQSLSISAGKTLIIDSNMPGGYPISNHLNDATTLSKISQGNWDYVVLQEQSQIPTIDFYRYNDMYPAMSDLKALVEQFNPCTRIITYMTWGRRFGGMQCDPTNTYCSPMFADFNHMQDSLTSAYTEISNLLNMQCAPVGVTWQNILNDTTLVLHSSDNSHPNLDGSYVAALTIYSSIWKQPTSGIAFNAGLSQTRALYYQQISDNTFFNSQNDWNVNINNPLANFSYSINGSAVTFTNTSSSNLNSPLNFFWDFGDGNTSAFQNTNHTYTTAGTYTIKLIVSNCNFSDTITTTIQVGITSIAENIVGDFSIYPNPTFNQINLKIDDKLLGSIYTVYDNTGKSVLNGKIIAVQSVIELGELSRGIYLLSIGENFKQTFKVIKE
;
A
#
# COMPACT_ATOMS: atom_id res chain seq x y z
N MET A 1 -42.99 35.42 32.14
CA MET A 1 -42.49 34.51 31.10
C MET A 1 -40.98 34.64 31.00
N LYS A 2 -40.18 33.69 31.52
CA LYS A 2 -38.72 33.67 31.40
C LYS A 2 -38.35 32.70 30.32
N THR A 3 -37.88 33.20 29.16
CA THR A 3 -37.40 32.43 28.02
C THR A 3 -36.01 31.88 28.38
N LYS A 4 -35.86 30.55 28.45
CA LYS A 4 -34.56 29.89 28.59
C LYS A 4 -33.91 29.79 27.22
N LEU A 5 -32.80 30.47 27.06
CA LEU A 5 -31.95 30.34 25.88
C LEU A 5 -31.05 29.12 26.10
N THR A 6 -31.28 28.04 25.32
CA THR A 6 -30.44 26.84 25.33
C THR A 6 -29.27 27.10 24.37
N LEU A 7 -28.09 27.26 24.92
CA LEU A 7 -26.85 27.41 24.17
C LEU A 7 -26.41 26.02 23.66
N LEU A 8 -26.51 25.80 22.37
CA LEU A 8 -25.99 24.59 21.73
C LEU A 8 -24.49 24.75 21.51
N LEU A 9 -23.71 24.02 22.29
CA LEU A 9 -22.26 23.99 22.14
C LEU A 9 -21.90 23.09 20.96
N PHE A 10 -21.56 23.67 19.81
CA PHE A 10 -20.92 22.94 18.71
C PHE A 10 -19.47 22.69 19.06
N THR A 11 -19.12 21.47 19.46
CA THR A 11 -17.73 21.03 19.49
C THR A 11 -17.25 20.82 18.05
N VAL A 12 -16.50 21.78 17.53
CA VAL A 12 -15.74 21.63 16.31
C VAL A 12 -14.60 20.65 16.59
N PHE A 13 -14.74 19.39 16.16
CA PHE A 13 -13.60 18.51 16.05
C PHE A 13 -12.70 19.04 14.94
N SER A 14 -11.63 19.73 15.33
CA SER A 14 -10.51 19.99 14.44
C SER A 14 -9.92 18.64 14.02
N ILE A 15 -10.09 18.31 12.75
CA ILE A 15 -9.30 17.28 12.09
C ILE A 15 -7.86 17.81 12.15
N ASN A 16 -7.08 17.29 13.11
CA ASN A 16 -5.64 17.49 13.08
C ASN A 16 -5.17 16.82 11.78
N ASN A 17 -4.85 17.62 10.76
CA ASN A 17 -3.99 17.18 9.69
C ASN A 17 -2.77 16.57 10.38
N LEU A 18 -2.54 15.27 10.19
CA LEU A 18 -1.26 14.65 10.54
C LEU A 18 -0.20 15.45 9.79
N SER A 19 0.44 16.37 10.50
CA SER A 19 1.63 17.06 10.04
C SER A 19 2.63 15.96 9.73
N ALA A 20 3.13 15.93 8.49
CA ALA A 20 4.25 15.07 8.14
C ALA A 20 5.34 15.30 9.20
N GLN A 21 5.90 14.25 9.76
CA GLN A 21 6.90 14.32 10.82
C GLN A 21 8.08 15.17 10.31
N ASP A 22 8.24 16.39 10.83
CA ASP A 22 9.25 17.33 10.36
C ASP A 22 10.67 16.96 10.80
N THR A 23 10.80 16.00 11.72
CA THR A 23 12.09 15.51 12.24
C THR A 23 12.17 13.99 12.12
N LEU A 24 13.21 13.49 11.45
CA LEU A 24 13.52 12.06 11.31
C LEU A 24 14.95 11.79 11.81
N ARG A 25 15.15 10.57 12.33
CA ARG A 25 16.44 10.04 12.77
C ARG A 25 16.88 8.91 11.86
N VAL A 26 18.06 9.01 11.27
CA VAL A 26 18.57 8.04 10.29
C VAL A 26 19.97 7.58 10.66
N LEU A 27 20.15 6.26 10.74
CA LEU A 27 21.45 5.62 10.91
C LEU A 27 21.95 5.10 9.57
N PHE A 28 23.16 5.46 9.17
CA PHE A 28 23.83 4.94 7.98
C PHE A 28 24.87 3.89 8.37
N LEU A 29 24.70 2.67 7.86
CA LEU A 29 25.64 1.56 8.00
C LEU A 29 26.16 1.17 6.62
N GLY A 30 27.48 1.22 6.44
CA GLY A 30 28.09 0.98 5.14
C GLY A 30 29.60 1.11 5.20
N ASN A 31 30.18 1.58 4.11
CA ASN A 31 31.65 1.71 3.98
C ASN A 31 32.03 2.99 3.22
N SER A 32 33.16 2.96 2.50
CA SER A 32 33.67 4.13 1.75
C SER A 32 32.66 4.68 0.72
N TYR A 33 31.79 3.86 0.14
CA TYR A 33 30.76 4.35 -0.79
C TYR A 33 29.72 5.26 -0.11
N THR A 34 29.53 5.10 1.20
CA THR A 34 28.70 5.99 2.03
C THR A 34 29.51 7.13 2.64
N SER A 35 30.80 6.93 2.98
CA SER A 35 31.59 7.97 3.62
C SER A 35 32.20 9.00 2.64
N TYR A 36 32.38 8.66 1.35
CA TYR A 36 32.92 9.59 0.34
C TYR A 36 32.05 10.84 0.23
N ASN A 37 32.73 12.00 0.13
CA ASN A 37 32.12 13.33 0.09
C ASN A 37 31.09 13.57 1.22
N ASN A 38 31.22 12.80 2.32
CA ASN A 38 30.32 12.91 3.49
C ASN A 38 28.85 12.79 3.11
N LEU A 39 28.48 11.70 2.41
CA LEU A 39 27.15 11.48 1.87
C LEU A 39 26.01 11.68 2.89
N PRO A 40 26.07 11.18 4.15
CA PRO A 40 25.02 11.43 5.13
C PRO A 40 24.77 12.94 5.38
N GLN A 41 25.86 13.75 5.36
CA GLN A 41 25.78 15.19 5.53
C GLN A 41 25.15 15.89 4.30
N LEU A 42 25.37 15.36 3.08
CA LEU A 42 24.67 15.85 1.87
C LEU A 42 23.18 15.61 1.97
N VAL A 43 22.75 14.45 2.45
CA VAL A 43 21.32 14.11 2.68
C VAL A 43 20.71 15.05 3.74
N GLN A 44 21.46 15.31 4.82
CA GLN A 44 21.03 16.25 5.87
C GLN A 44 20.89 17.68 5.32
N SER A 45 21.85 18.13 4.52
CA SER A 45 21.83 19.46 3.92
C SER A 45 20.67 19.66 2.95
N LEU A 46 20.34 18.62 2.15
CA LEU A 46 19.12 18.59 1.32
C LEU A 46 17.87 18.72 2.19
N SER A 47 17.81 17.96 3.29
CA SER A 47 16.66 17.98 4.22
C SER A 47 16.48 19.37 4.83
N ILE A 48 17.54 20.01 5.33
CA ILE A 48 17.52 21.36 5.88
C ILE A 48 17.06 22.38 4.81
N SER A 49 17.60 22.28 3.60
CA SER A 49 17.23 23.16 2.48
C SER A 49 15.75 23.00 2.07
N ALA A 50 15.16 21.84 2.34
CA ALA A 50 13.74 21.55 2.14
C ALA A 50 12.86 21.91 3.38
N GLY A 51 13.41 22.57 4.39
CA GLY A 51 12.69 22.96 5.62
C GLY A 51 12.43 21.80 6.59
N LYS A 52 13.22 20.72 6.51
CA LYS A 52 13.05 19.50 7.33
C LYS A 52 14.26 19.28 8.25
N THR A 53 14.04 18.62 9.37
CA THR A 53 15.10 18.27 10.31
C THR A 53 15.47 16.79 10.17
N LEU A 54 16.72 16.50 9.77
CA LEU A 54 17.26 15.16 9.72
C LEU A 54 18.39 15.02 10.75
N ILE A 55 18.21 14.14 11.71
CA ILE A 55 19.25 13.76 12.68
C ILE A 55 19.92 12.52 12.13
N ILE A 56 21.22 12.59 11.91
CA ILE A 56 22.00 11.48 11.34
C ILE A 56 23.03 10.97 12.31
N ASP A 57 23.31 9.66 12.22
CA ASP A 57 24.50 9.02 12.73
C ASP A 57 24.98 7.96 11.75
N SER A 58 26.21 7.51 11.85
CA SER A 58 26.76 6.57 10.87
C SER A 58 27.89 5.73 11.44
N ASN A 59 28.09 4.53 10.88
CA ASN A 59 29.30 3.75 10.99
C ASN A 59 29.70 3.25 9.59
N MET A 60 30.84 3.71 9.07
CA MET A 60 31.21 3.56 7.65
C MET A 60 32.72 3.26 7.48
N PRO A 61 33.27 2.19 8.08
CA PRO A 61 34.66 1.82 7.89
C PRO A 61 34.96 1.47 6.44
N GLY A 62 36.12 1.91 5.91
CA GLY A 62 36.50 1.69 4.50
C GLY A 62 36.57 0.20 4.12
N GLY A 63 35.95 -0.17 2.99
CA GLY A 63 35.93 -1.52 2.46
C GLY A 63 35.10 -2.54 3.25
N TYR A 64 34.35 -2.11 4.26
CA TYR A 64 33.63 -2.95 5.21
C TYR A 64 32.44 -3.67 4.54
N PRO A 65 32.37 -5.01 4.54
CA PRO A 65 31.16 -5.75 4.19
C PRO A 65 30.06 -5.50 5.24
N ILE A 66 28.82 -5.63 4.82
CA ILE A 66 27.68 -5.44 5.73
C ILE A 66 27.68 -6.48 6.87
N SER A 67 28.18 -7.67 6.64
CA SER A 67 28.31 -8.74 7.65
C SER A 67 29.22 -8.36 8.82
N ASN A 68 30.22 -7.53 8.59
CA ASN A 68 31.11 -7.07 9.66
C ASN A 68 30.38 -6.18 10.69
N HIS A 69 29.33 -5.46 10.27
CA HIS A 69 28.52 -4.65 11.18
C HIS A 69 27.81 -5.46 12.26
N LEU A 70 27.56 -6.75 12.05
CA LEU A 70 26.94 -7.64 13.05
C LEU A 70 27.80 -7.84 14.31
N ASN A 71 29.12 -7.67 14.20
CA ASN A 71 30.07 -7.85 15.29
C ASN A 71 30.83 -6.57 15.65
N ASP A 72 30.48 -5.44 15.02
CA ASP A 72 31.13 -4.15 15.27
C ASP A 72 30.49 -3.45 16.47
N ALA A 73 31.27 -3.21 17.52
CA ALA A 73 30.78 -2.64 18.77
C ALA A 73 30.14 -1.24 18.57
N THR A 74 30.65 -0.43 17.63
CA THR A 74 30.11 0.89 17.31
C THR A 74 28.73 0.77 16.65
N THR A 75 28.59 -0.14 15.68
CA THR A 75 27.30 -0.42 15.03
C THR A 75 26.28 -0.91 16.05
N LEU A 76 26.65 -1.91 16.88
CA LEU A 76 25.76 -2.47 17.89
C LEU A 76 25.30 -1.43 18.90
N SER A 77 26.22 -0.57 19.37
CA SER A 77 25.91 0.53 20.28
C SER A 77 24.94 1.54 19.65
N LYS A 78 25.06 1.84 18.35
CA LYS A 78 24.16 2.76 17.65
C LYS A 78 22.78 2.16 17.39
N ILE A 79 22.72 0.90 16.97
CA ILE A 79 21.44 0.19 16.78
C ILE A 79 20.67 0.10 18.10
N SER A 80 21.36 -0.23 19.20
CA SER A 80 20.74 -0.40 20.52
C SER A 80 20.11 0.87 21.12
N GLN A 81 20.36 2.05 20.54
CA GLN A 81 19.63 3.26 20.91
C GLN A 81 18.12 3.15 20.66
N GLY A 82 17.70 2.34 19.68
CA GLY A 82 16.30 2.03 19.41
C GLY A 82 15.40 3.21 19.01
N ASN A 83 15.99 4.32 18.60
CA ASN A 83 15.28 5.58 18.32
C ASN A 83 15.41 6.03 16.86
N TRP A 84 15.71 5.12 15.96
CA TRP A 84 15.86 5.38 14.53
C TRP A 84 14.52 5.23 13.82
N ASP A 85 14.19 6.20 12.95
CA ASP A 85 13.08 6.08 12.02
C ASP A 85 13.48 5.24 10.81
N TYR A 86 14.75 5.39 10.37
CA TYR A 86 15.34 4.62 9.28
C TYR A 86 16.75 4.13 9.60
N VAL A 87 17.09 2.95 9.08
CA VAL A 87 18.46 2.47 8.97
C VAL A 87 18.76 2.22 7.50
N VAL A 88 19.81 2.87 6.99
CA VAL A 88 20.26 2.72 5.59
C VAL A 88 21.40 1.72 5.58
N LEU A 89 21.27 0.62 4.84
CA LEU A 89 22.23 -0.47 4.73
C LEU A 89 22.90 -0.47 3.35
N GLN A 90 24.22 -0.31 3.30
CA GLN A 90 25.01 -0.36 2.07
C GLN A 90 26.04 -1.48 2.14
N GLU A 91 26.00 -2.38 1.17
CA GLU A 91 26.94 -3.49 1.04
C GLU A 91 28.21 -3.06 0.32
N GLN A 92 29.32 -3.80 0.56
CA GLN A 92 30.57 -3.63 -0.18
C GLN A 92 30.33 -3.81 -1.69
N SER A 93 30.94 -2.95 -2.50
CA SER A 93 30.57 -2.71 -3.91
C SER A 93 30.64 -3.93 -4.84
N GLN A 94 31.41 -4.97 -4.50
CA GLN A 94 31.61 -6.17 -5.33
C GLN A 94 30.73 -7.33 -4.89
N ILE A 95 30.48 -7.45 -3.58
CA ILE A 95 29.76 -8.58 -2.94
C ILE A 95 28.42 -8.87 -3.63
N PRO A 96 27.57 -7.87 -3.95
CA PRO A 96 26.27 -8.16 -4.57
C PRO A 96 26.39 -8.80 -5.96
N THR A 97 27.55 -8.67 -6.64
CA THR A 97 27.77 -9.21 -7.98
C THR A 97 28.43 -10.58 -8.00
N ILE A 98 28.91 -11.08 -6.87
CA ILE A 98 29.56 -12.38 -6.72
C ILE A 98 28.58 -13.32 -6.05
N ASP A 99 27.96 -14.24 -6.79
CA ASP A 99 26.86 -15.08 -6.32
C ASP A 99 27.17 -15.80 -5.01
N PHE A 100 28.39 -16.33 -4.85
CA PHE A 100 28.79 -16.97 -3.60
C PHE A 100 28.61 -16.03 -2.40
N TYR A 101 29.13 -14.81 -2.46
CA TYR A 101 29.03 -13.85 -1.37
C TYR A 101 27.65 -13.22 -1.25
N ARG A 102 26.95 -13.02 -2.38
CA ARG A 102 25.56 -12.54 -2.35
C ARG A 102 24.69 -13.43 -1.46
N TYR A 103 24.71 -14.73 -1.70
CA TYR A 103 23.83 -15.67 -1.02
C TYR A 103 24.34 -16.18 0.33
N ASN A 104 25.67 -16.20 0.56
CA ASN A 104 26.24 -16.76 1.78
C ASN A 104 26.74 -15.71 2.79
N ASP A 105 26.82 -14.43 2.39
CA ASP A 105 27.30 -13.35 3.25
C ASP A 105 26.30 -12.17 3.27
N MET A 106 26.05 -11.51 2.15
CA MET A 106 25.19 -10.32 2.07
C MET A 106 23.75 -10.59 2.55
N TYR A 107 23.08 -11.59 1.98
CA TYR A 107 21.66 -11.83 2.28
C TYR A 107 21.43 -12.27 3.73
N PRO A 108 22.20 -13.23 4.28
CA PRO A 108 22.13 -13.55 5.70
C PRO A 108 22.40 -12.34 6.60
N ALA A 109 23.47 -11.58 6.30
CA ALA A 109 23.82 -10.42 7.11
C ALA A 109 22.77 -9.31 7.10
N MET A 110 22.15 -9.04 5.96
CA MET A 110 21.02 -8.08 5.89
C MET A 110 19.81 -8.56 6.68
N SER A 111 19.52 -9.86 6.64
CA SER A 111 18.44 -10.47 7.46
C SER A 111 18.72 -10.32 8.95
N ASP A 112 19.94 -10.63 9.39
CA ASP A 112 20.32 -10.57 10.80
C ASP A 112 20.36 -9.12 11.31
N LEU A 113 20.88 -8.17 10.51
CA LEU A 113 20.85 -6.74 10.86
C LEU A 113 19.42 -6.22 10.95
N LYS A 114 18.53 -6.62 10.03
CA LYS A 114 17.12 -6.28 10.09
C LYS A 114 16.50 -6.78 11.40
N ALA A 115 16.69 -8.05 11.73
CA ALA A 115 16.18 -8.63 12.96
C ALA A 115 16.72 -7.91 14.21
N LEU A 116 18.01 -7.57 14.22
CA LEU A 116 18.63 -6.82 15.30
C LEU A 116 18.05 -5.40 15.44
N VAL A 117 17.85 -4.68 14.36
CA VAL A 117 17.23 -3.35 14.37
C VAL A 117 15.81 -3.43 14.91
N GLU A 118 15.01 -4.38 14.42
CA GLU A 118 13.62 -4.58 14.83
C GLU A 118 13.48 -5.02 16.30
N GLN A 119 14.47 -5.72 16.84
CA GLN A 119 14.51 -6.09 18.26
C GLN A 119 14.53 -4.85 19.16
N PHE A 120 15.25 -3.80 18.78
CA PHE A 120 15.34 -2.56 19.56
C PHE A 120 14.20 -1.56 19.23
N ASN A 121 13.73 -1.55 18.00
CA ASN A 121 12.59 -0.75 17.60
C ASN A 121 11.89 -1.37 16.38
N PRO A 122 10.76 -2.07 16.58
CA PRO A 122 10.01 -2.71 15.48
C PRO A 122 9.40 -1.69 14.51
N CYS A 123 9.45 -0.39 14.82
CA CYS A 123 8.98 0.68 13.95
C CYS A 123 10.07 1.24 13.03
N THR A 124 11.33 0.85 13.22
CA THR A 124 12.42 1.29 12.35
C THR A 124 12.28 0.66 10.97
N ARG A 125 12.33 1.49 9.93
CA ARG A 125 12.30 1.06 8.55
C ARG A 125 13.71 0.90 8.00
N ILE A 126 13.93 -0.13 7.22
CA ILE A 126 15.23 -0.38 6.60
C ILE A 126 15.17 0.01 5.13
N ILE A 127 16.18 0.74 4.69
CA ILE A 127 16.42 1.11 3.31
C ILE A 127 17.71 0.46 2.85
N THR A 128 17.63 -0.43 1.86
CA THR A 128 18.81 -0.92 1.17
C THR A 128 19.32 0.16 0.23
N TYR A 129 20.60 0.50 0.34
CA TYR A 129 21.25 1.47 -0.52
C TYR A 129 21.86 0.74 -1.72
N MET A 130 21.16 0.69 -2.85
CA MET A 130 21.65 0.10 -4.09
C MET A 130 22.82 0.92 -4.61
N THR A 131 24.00 0.31 -4.60
CA THR A 131 25.22 0.92 -5.13
C THR A 131 25.25 0.88 -6.67
N TRP A 132 26.29 1.44 -7.27
CA TRP A 132 26.49 1.54 -8.73
C TRP A 132 27.63 0.64 -9.21
N GLY A 133 27.61 0.31 -10.51
CA GLY A 133 28.62 -0.48 -11.19
C GLY A 133 29.97 0.24 -11.30
N ARG A 134 31.05 -0.51 -11.47
CA ARG A 134 32.33 0.03 -11.86
C ARG A 134 32.25 0.71 -13.23
N ARG A 135 32.99 1.80 -13.43
CA ARG A 135 32.89 2.62 -14.65
C ARG A 135 33.02 1.82 -15.95
N PHE A 136 33.88 0.82 -15.96
CA PHE A 136 34.17 0.00 -17.13
C PHE A 136 33.71 -1.47 -16.98
N GLY A 137 32.89 -1.78 -15.99
CA GLY A 137 32.54 -3.16 -15.69
C GLY A 137 33.70 -3.99 -15.18
N GLY A 138 34.04 -5.04 -15.90
CA GLY A 138 35.12 -5.98 -15.55
C GLY A 138 34.64 -7.10 -14.62
N MET A 139 35.50 -8.10 -14.44
CA MET A 139 35.22 -9.18 -13.48
C MET A 139 35.56 -8.72 -12.07
N GLN A 140 34.69 -9.01 -11.12
CA GLN A 140 34.86 -8.70 -9.71
C GLN A 140 35.19 -10.01 -8.97
N CYS A 141 36.29 -10.04 -8.26
CA CYS A 141 36.71 -11.22 -7.52
C CYS A 141 37.00 -10.89 -6.05
N ASP A 142 36.93 -11.89 -5.21
CA ASP A 142 37.48 -11.84 -3.85
C ASP A 142 39.02 -11.73 -3.86
N PRO A 143 39.66 -11.35 -2.74
CA PRO A 143 41.12 -11.17 -2.71
C PRO A 143 41.93 -12.41 -3.08
N THR A 144 41.35 -13.60 -3.00
CA THR A 144 41.98 -14.87 -3.34
C THR A 144 41.72 -15.29 -4.78
N ASN A 145 40.89 -14.58 -5.54
CA ASN A 145 40.38 -14.95 -6.85
C ASN A 145 39.67 -16.34 -6.88
N THR A 146 39.16 -16.78 -5.73
CA THR A 146 38.43 -18.05 -5.59
C THR A 146 36.99 -17.91 -6.09
N TYR A 147 36.34 -16.81 -5.72
CA TYR A 147 34.96 -16.51 -6.11
C TYR A 147 34.92 -15.21 -6.90
N CYS A 148 34.44 -15.30 -8.13
CA CYS A 148 34.37 -14.17 -9.05
C CYS A 148 32.94 -14.00 -9.59
N SER A 149 32.62 -12.76 -9.95
CA SER A 149 31.43 -12.45 -10.76
C SER A 149 31.61 -12.91 -12.21
N PRO A 150 30.57 -12.91 -13.01
CA PRO A 150 30.70 -12.87 -14.46
C PRO A 150 31.58 -11.68 -14.92
N MET A 151 32.12 -11.76 -16.15
CA MET A 151 32.76 -10.61 -16.77
C MET A 151 31.68 -9.63 -17.22
N PHE A 152 31.68 -8.43 -16.66
CA PHE A 152 30.78 -7.35 -17.07
C PHE A 152 31.43 -6.55 -18.23
N ALA A 153 30.68 -6.41 -19.31
CA ALA A 153 31.18 -5.72 -20.52
C ALA A 153 31.40 -4.22 -20.26
N ASP A 154 30.57 -3.62 -19.43
CA ASP A 154 30.55 -2.20 -19.14
C ASP A 154 29.82 -1.90 -17.80
N PHE A 155 29.63 -0.61 -17.52
CA PHE A 155 28.90 -0.13 -16.35
C PHE A 155 27.47 -0.71 -16.30
N ASN A 156 26.73 -0.66 -17.42
CA ASN A 156 25.31 -1.06 -17.45
C ASN A 156 25.16 -2.54 -17.14
N HIS A 157 26.00 -3.40 -17.73
CA HIS A 157 25.96 -4.83 -17.46
C HIS A 157 26.23 -5.14 -15.97
N MET A 158 27.17 -4.44 -15.32
CA MET A 158 27.38 -4.59 -13.88
C MET A 158 26.22 -4.01 -13.07
N GLN A 159 25.64 -2.87 -13.50
CA GLN A 159 24.52 -2.26 -12.82
C GLN A 159 23.27 -3.16 -12.83
N ASP A 160 23.00 -3.84 -13.92
CA ASP A 160 21.87 -4.78 -14.01
C ASP A 160 22.00 -5.92 -12.98
N SER A 161 23.22 -6.43 -12.76
CA SER A 161 23.51 -7.42 -11.73
C SER A 161 23.30 -6.87 -10.31
N LEU A 162 23.75 -5.63 -10.05
CA LEU A 162 23.53 -4.95 -8.77
C LEU A 162 22.04 -4.70 -8.53
N THR A 163 21.33 -4.21 -9.55
CA THR A 163 19.88 -3.96 -9.47
C THR A 163 19.14 -5.25 -9.12
N SER A 164 19.45 -6.35 -9.78
CA SER A 164 18.89 -7.66 -9.46
C SER A 164 19.13 -8.06 -8.01
N ALA A 165 20.38 -7.97 -7.52
CA ALA A 165 20.74 -8.37 -6.16
C ALA A 165 20.00 -7.54 -5.10
N TYR A 166 19.97 -6.22 -5.25
CA TYR A 166 19.34 -5.34 -4.26
C TYR A 166 17.80 -5.42 -4.30
N THR A 167 17.19 -5.57 -5.47
CA THR A 167 15.72 -5.77 -5.56
C THR A 167 15.32 -7.12 -5.01
N GLU A 168 16.07 -8.19 -5.28
CA GLU A 168 15.81 -9.53 -4.75
C GLU A 168 15.80 -9.53 -3.21
N ILE A 169 16.86 -9.03 -2.56
CA ILE A 169 16.94 -9.03 -1.09
C ILE A 169 15.91 -8.08 -0.47
N SER A 170 15.62 -6.94 -1.12
CA SER A 170 14.62 -5.99 -0.64
C SER A 170 13.22 -6.61 -0.65
N ASN A 171 12.89 -7.37 -1.70
CA ASN A 171 11.63 -8.11 -1.79
C ASN A 171 11.56 -9.24 -0.76
N LEU A 172 12.62 -10.02 -0.65
CA LEU A 172 12.68 -11.16 0.29
C LEU A 172 12.47 -10.73 1.75
N LEU A 173 13.03 -9.59 2.14
CA LEU A 173 12.99 -9.11 3.52
C LEU A 173 11.96 -7.97 3.76
N ASN A 174 11.12 -7.64 2.78
CA ASN A 174 10.17 -6.52 2.85
C ASN A 174 10.87 -5.21 3.25
N MET A 175 12.00 -4.90 2.63
CA MET A 175 12.72 -3.65 2.82
C MET A 175 12.51 -2.72 1.62
N GLN A 176 12.58 -1.42 1.87
CA GLN A 176 12.61 -0.45 0.78
C GLN A 176 14.00 -0.42 0.14
N CYS A 177 14.08 -0.22 -1.18
CA CYS A 177 15.32 0.00 -1.91
C CYS A 177 15.46 1.47 -2.30
N ALA A 178 16.62 2.09 -2.03
CA ALA A 178 17.00 3.36 -2.62
C ALA A 178 17.75 3.08 -3.94
N PRO A 179 17.16 3.38 -5.12
CA PRO A 179 17.69 2.95 -6.42
C PRO A 179 18.81 3.85 -6.94
N VAL A 180 19.85 4.10 -6.13
CA VAL A 180 20.92 5.03 -6.48
C VAL A 180 21.66 4.59 -7.73
N GLY A 181 21.99 3.30 -7.85
CA GLY A 181 22.67 2.77 -9.02
C GLY A 181 21.86 2.91 -10.31
N VAL A 182 20.54 2.74 -10.26
CA VAL A 182 19.67 2.98 -11.41
C VAL A 182 19.58 4.47 -11.76
N THR A 183 19.58 5.36 -10.75
CA THR A 183 19.68 6.81 -10.99
C THR A 183 20.98 7.18 -11.70
N TRP A 184 22.09 6.56 -11.29
CA TRP A 184 23.39 6.72 -11.96
C TRP A 184 23.32 6.21 -13.41
N GLN A 185 22.73 5.03 -13.64
CA GLN A 185 22.55 4.45 -14.97
C GLN A 185 21.78 5.38 -15.90
N ASN A 186 20.68 5.94 -15.44
CA ASN A 186 19.86 6.88 -16.21
C ASN A 186 20.63 8.16 -16.58
N ILE A 187 21.48 8.66 -15.68
CA ILE A 187 22.34 9.82 -15.97
C ILE A 187 23.45 9.46 -16.95
N LEU A 188 24.13 8.33 -16.75
CA LEU A 188 25.29 7.94 -17.56
C LEU A 188 24.92 7.49 -18.97
N ASN A 189 23.72 6.92 -19.16
CA ASN A 189 23.22 6.53 -20.48
C ASN A 189 22.92 7.73 -21.38
N ASP A 190 22.57 8.86 -20.80
CA ASP A 190 22.04 10.01 -21.52
C ASP A 190 23.08 11.13 -21.72
N THR A 191 24.27 11.00 -21.13
CA THR A 191 25.24 12.10 -21.08
C THR A 191 26.70 11.63 -21.15
N THR A 192 27.60 12.60 -21.36
CA THR A 192 29.04 12.41 -21.22
C THR A 192 29.55 12.67 -19.81
N LEU A 193 28.64 12.78 -18.84
CA LEU A 193 28.97 13.06 -17.46
C LEU A 193 29.71 11.87 -16.82
N VAL A 194 30.54 12.16 -15.86
CA VAL A 194 31.29 11.15 -15.08
C VAL A 194 30.93 11.33 -13.62
N LEU A 195 30.38 10.27 -13.02
CA LEU A 195 29.98 10.25 -11.61
C LEU A 195 31.02 9.55 -10.72
N HIS A 196 31.95 8.81 -11.33
CA HIS A 196 33.04 8.13 -10.65
C HIS A 196 34.24 9.07 -10.42
N SER A 197 34.97 8.82 -9.35
CA SER A 197 36.29 9.41 -9.11
C SER A 197 37.35 8.76 -10.03
N SER A 198 38.63 9.17 -9.89
CA SER A 198 39.72 8.69 -10.73
C SER A 198 40.01 7.20 -10.61
N ASP A 199 39.56 6.53 -9.55
CA ASP A 199 39.71 5.09 -9.36
C ASP A 199 38.63 4.26 -10.10
N ASN A 200 37.71 4.92 -10.80
CA ASN A 200 36.60 4.31 -11.55
C ASN A 200 35.63 3.47 -10.69
N SER A 201 35.62 3.73 -9.40
CA SER A 201 34.82 2.98 -8.40
C SER A 201 34.11 3.91 -7.45
N HIS A 202 34.81 4.68 -6.63
CA HIS A 202 34.22 5.61 -5.67
C HIS A 202 33.51 6.77 -6.38
N PRO A 203 32.57 7.44 -5.73
CA PRO A 203 31.85 8.58 -6.31
C PRO A 203 32.77 9.82 -6.32
N ASN A 204 32.69 10.63 -7.36
CA ASN A 204 33.07 12.02 -7.25
C ASN A 204 31.95 12.84 -6.56
N LEU A 205 32.07 14.16 -6.48
CA LEU A 205 31.06 14.99 -5.81
C LEU A 205 29.69 14.92 -6.51
N ASP A 206 29.65 14.91 -7.83
CA ASP A 206 28.42 14.74 -8.63
C ASP A 206 27.73 13.41 -8.28
N GLY A 207 28.49 12.31 -8.25
CA GLY A 207 27.98 10.99 -7.91
C GLY A 207 27.43 10.91 -6.49
N SER A 208 28.13 11.50 -5.51
CA SER A 208 27.62 11.55 -4.14
C SER A 208 26.37 12.44 -4.01
N TYR A 209 26.28 13.53 -4.76
CA TYR A 209 25.09 14.37 -4.77
C TYR A 209 23.88 13.62 -5.35
N VAL A 210 24.05 12.89 -6.45
CA VAL A 210 23.01 12.02 -7.03
C VAL A 210 22.56 10.95 -6.02
N ALA A 211 23.52 10.33 -5.31
CA ALA A 211 23.17 9.37 -4.24
C ALA A 211 22.37 10.04 -3.12
N ALA A 212 22.76 11.25 -2.71
CA ALA A 212 22.07 12.00 -1.68
C ALA A 212 20.63 12.37 -2.07
N LEU A 213 20.38 12.76 -3.33
CA LEU A 213 19.05 13.04 -3.87
C LEU A 213 18.14 11.82 -3.79
N THR A 214 18.62 10.68 -4.27
CA THR A 214 17.85 9.42 -4.30
C THR A 214 17.55 8.93 -2.87
N ILE A 215 18.51 9.02 -1.95
CA ILE A 215 18.32 8.66 -0.53
C ILE A 215 17.36 9.65 0.14
N TYR A 216 17.44 10.96 -0.14
CA TYR A 216 16.49 11.95 0.34
C TYR A 216 15.06 11.58 -0.05
N SER A 217 14.81 11.30 -1.33
CA SER A 217 13.48 10.88 -1.80
C SER A 217 13.04 9.56 -1.15
N SER A 218 13.98 8.64 -0.90
CA SER A 218 13.71 7.37 -0.21
C SER A 218 13.29 7.54 1.25
N ILE A 219 13.81 8.55 1.94
CA ILE A 219 13.48 8.87 3.34
C ILE A 219 12.18 9.68 3.42
N TRP A 220 12.11 10.81 2.72
CA TRP A 220 11.03 11.80 2.86
C TRP A 220 9.80 11.53 1.99
N LYS A 221 9.93 10.65 0.96
CA LYS A 221 8.87 10.40 -0.04
C LYS A 221 8.44 11.70 -0.76
N GLN A 222 9.40 12.59 -0.96
CA GLN A 222 9.19 13.89 -1.59
C GLN A 222 10.21 14.12 -2.70
N PRO A 223 9.84 14.86 -3.76
CA PRO A 223 10.76 15.18 -4.85
C PRO A 223 11.87 16.11 -4.37
N THR A 224 13.01 16.02 -5.06
CA THR A 224 14.17 16.86 -4.85
C THR A 224 14.18 18.09 -5.75
N SER A 225 13.40 18.07 -6.84
CA SER A 225 13.29 19.18 -7.78
C SER A 225 12.83 20.47 -7.09
N GLY A 226 13.65 21.50 -7.20
CA GLY A 226 13.42 22.79 -6.56
C GLY A 226 14.09 22.98 -5.21
N ILE A 227 14.77 21.98 -4.64
CA ILE A 227 15.61 22.15 -3.44
C ILE A 227 16.82 23.00 -3.83
N ALA A 228 17.05 24.08 -3.08
CA ALA A 228 18.09 25.05 -3.39
C ALA A 228 19.53 24.54 -3.14
N PHE A 229 19.71 23.57 -2.23
CA PHE A 229 21.01 22.99 -1.95
C PHE A 229 21.54 22.21 -3.16
N ASN A 230 22.72 22.58 -3.65
CA ASN A 230 23.37 22.03 -4.85
C ASN A 230 24.75 21.41 -4.61
N ALA A 231 25.20 21.29 -3.36
CA ALA A 231 26.53 20.78 -2.98
C ALA A 231 27.70 21.48 -3.66
N GLY A 232 27.55 22.74 -4.10
CA GLY A 232 28.59 23.50 -4.83
C GLY A 232 28.62 23.23 -6.34
N LEU A 233 27.70 22.42 -6.87
CA LEU A 233 27.54 22.21 -8.32
C LEU A 233 26.88 23.43 -8.98
N SER A 234 26.98 23.55 -10.31
CA SER A 234 26.21 24.56 -11.02
C SER A 234 24.69 24.28 -10.87
N GLN A 235 23.90 25.34 -10.84
CA GLN A 235 22.45 25.21 -10.71
C GLN A 235 21.81 24.35 -11.79
N THR A 236 22.27 24.50 -13.05
CA THR A 236 21.78 23.70 -14.18
C THR A 236 22.05 22.21 -13.98
N ARG A 237 23.28 21.87 -13.49
CA ARG A 237 23.66 20.47 -13.25
C ARG A 237 22.87 19.90 -12.08
N ALA A 238 22.71 20.64 -10.99
CA ALA A 238 21.95 20.20 -9.84
C ALA A 238 20.48 19.94 -10.19
N LEU A 239 19.82 20.84 -10.94
CA LEU A 239 18.46 20.67 -11.43
C LEU A 239 18.30 19.43 -12.33
N TYR A 240 19.25 19.21 -13.23
CA TYR A 240 19.25 18.00 -14.07
C TYR A 240 19.27 16.73 -13.21
N TYR A 241 20.17 16.64 -12.23
CA TYR A 241 20.28 15.49 -11.34
C TYR A 241 19.02 15.31 -10.47
N GLN A 242 18.45 16.39 -9.97
CA GLN A 242 17.19 16.38 -9.23
C GLN A 242 16.06 15.76 -10.07
N GLN A 243 15.89 16.21 -11.33
CA GLN A 243 14.85 15.70 -12.22
C GLN A 243 15.01 14.20 -12.52
N ILE A 244 16.24 13.74 -12.81
CA ILE A 244 16.49 12.32 -13.09
C ILE A 244 16.28 11.47 -11.83
N SER A 245 16.74 11.94 -10.65
CA SER A 245 16.51 11.26 -9.38
C SER A 245 15.02 11.12 -9.07
N ASP A 246 14.27 12.20 -9.23
CA ASP A 246 12.82 12.20 -9.00
C ASP A 246 12.11 11.25 -9.98
N ASN A 247 12.44 11.31 -11.27
CA ASN A 247 11.85 10.43 -12.27
C ASN A 247 12.15 8.95 -11.97
N THR A 248 13.40 8.63 -11.61
CA THR A 248 13.81 7.25 -11.29
C THR A 248 13.06 6.73 -10.06
N PHE A 249 12.92 7.54 -9.03
CA PHE A 249 12.30 7.12 -7.78
C PHE A 249 10.77 7.06 -7.88
N PHE A 250 10.12 8.13 -8.38
CA PHE A 250 8.66 8.25 -8.29
C PHE A 250 7.90 7.51 -9.39
N ASN A 251 8.52 7.26 -10.56
CA ASN A 251 7.85 6.52 -11.63
C ASN A 251 7.82 4.99 -11.40
N SER A 252 8.64 4.47 -10.48
CA SER A 252 8.79 3.03 -10.20
C SER A 252 8.71 2.70 -8.70
N GLN A 253 7.86 3.39 -7.94
CA GLN A 253 7.79 3.23 -6.48
C GLN A 253 7.53 1.79 -6.03
N ASN A 254 6.78 1.02 -6.79
CA ASN A 254 6.50 -0.39 -6.50
C ASN A 254 7.75 -1.25 -6.66
N ASP A 255 8.61 -0.96 -7.65
CA ASP A 255 9.87 -1.68 -7.87
C ASP A 255 10.86 -1.44 -6.72
N TRP A 256 10.73 -0.31 -6.05
CA TRP A 256 11.57 0.07 -4.90
C TRP A 256 10.94 -0.21 -3.54
N ASN A 257 9.79 -0.86 -3.48
CA ASN A 257 9.08 -1.18 -2.22
C ASN A 257 8.82 0.06 -1.34
N VAL A 258 8.52 1.21 -1.91
CA VAL A 258 8.45 2.50 -1.19
C VAL A 258 7.46 2.48 -0.02
N ASN A 259 6.33 1.79 -0.18
CA ASN A 259 5.27 1.70 0.82
C ASN A 259 5.14 0.32 1.45
N ILE A 260 6.15 -0.56 1.26
CA ILE A 260 6.07 -1.98 1.68
C ILE A 260 5.76 -2.14 3.19
N ASN A 261 6.15 -1.19 4.01
CA ASN A 261 5.97 -1.21 5.45
C ASN A 261 4.73 -0.43 5.94
N ASN A 262 3.94 0.14 5.05
CA ASN A 262 2.66 0.73 5.44
C ASN A 262 1.68 -0.40 5.80
N PRO A 263 0.81 -0.20 6.82
CA PRO A 263 -0.29 -1.13 7.02
C PRO A 263 -1.20 -1.14 5.81
N LEU A 264 -1.84 -2.27 5.55
CA LEU A 264 -2.85 -2.42 4.51
C LEU A 264 -4.18 -2.73 5.19
N ALA A 265 -5.12 -1.80 5.14
CA ALA A 265 -6.45 -1.95 5.71
C ALA A 265 -7.31 -2.86 4.84
N ASN A 266 -7.89 -3.90 5.43
CA ASN A 266 -8.84 -4.77 4.76
C ASN A 266 -9.76 -5.45 5.77
N PHE A 267 -11.01 -5.76 5.37
CA PHE A 267 -11.95 -6.49 6.20
C PHE A 267 -13.02 -7.22 5.36
N SER A 268 -13.61 -8.22 5.98
CA SER A 268 -14.86 -8.84 5.52
C SER A 268 -15.97 -8.57 6.52
N TYR A 269 -17.22 -8.77 6.09
CA TYR A 269 -18.39 -8.61 6.96
C TYR A 269 -19.47 -9.64 6.64
N SER A 270 -20.34 -9.90 7.64
CA SER A 270 -21.57 -10.68 7.46
C SER A 270 -22.72 -9.95 8.12
N ILE A 271 -23.89 -9.96 7.47
CA ILE A 271 -25.11 -9.26 7.92
C ILE A 271 -26.14 -10.29 8.36
N ASN A 272 -26.69 -10.11 9.57
CA ASN A 272 -27.83 -10.88 10.08
C ASN A 272 -28.89 -9.91 10.59
N GLY A 273 -29.87 -9.59 9.75
CA GLY A 273 -30.87 -8.58 10.04
C GLY A 273 -30.24 -7.19 10.24
N SER A 274 -30.36 -6.63 11.44
CA SER A 274 -29.74 -5.34 11.81
C SER A 274 -28.35 -5.49 12.41
N ALA A 275 -27.89 -6.70 12.71
CA ALA A 275 -26.57 -6.96 13.28
C ALA A 275 -25.55 -7.28 12.18
N VAL A 276 -24.39 -6.66 12.26
CA VAL A 276 -23.27 -6.88 11.33
C VAL A 276 -22.04 -7.29 12.12
N THR A 277 -21.42 -8.37 11.68
CA THR A 277 -20.12 -8.82 12.20
C THR A 277 -19.04 -8.39 11.23
N PHE A 278 -18.03 -7.69 11.72
CA PHE A 278 -16.87 -7.25 10.96
C PHE A 278 -15.64 -8.06 11.38
N THR A 279 -14.99 -8.68 10.41
CA THR A 279 -13.77 -9.46 10.60
C THR A 279 -12.61 -8.74 9.92
N ASN A 280 -11.62 -8.34 10.71
CA ASN A 280 -10.43 -7.69 10.20
C ASN A 280 -9.55 -8.67 9.41
N THR A 281 -9.08 -8.25 8.25
CA THR A 281 -8.12 -8.97 7.40
C THR A 281 -6.94 -8.09 7.00
N SER A 282 -6.72 -7.01 7.75
CA SER A 282 -5.60 -6.08 7.53
C SER A 282 -4.26 -6.73 7.84
N SER A 283 -3.21 -6.24 7.19
CA SER A 283 -1.85 -6.75 7.33
C SER A 283 -0.82 -5.62 7.46
N SER A 284 0.38 -5.96 7.93
CA SER A 284 1.56 -5.09 7.94
C SER A 284 2.81 -5.95 7.80
N ASN A 285 3.87 -5.41 7.19
CA ASN A 285 5.19 -6.02 7.11
C ASN A 285 6.13 -5.56 8.24
N LEU A 286 5.70 -4.61 9.09
CA LEU A 286 6.43 -4.28 10.32
C LEU A 286 6.02 -5.24 11.44
N ASN A 287 6.97 -5.62 12.25
CA ASN A 287 6.76 -6.48 13.43
C ASN A 287 6.21 -5.67 14.62
N SER A 288 5.23 -4.83 14.37
CA SER A 288 4.57 -3.94 15.35
C SER A 288 3.07 -4.18 15.34
N PRO A 289 2.41 -4.17 16.52
CA PRO A 289 0.98 -4.36 16.62
C PRO A 289 0.19 -3.32 15.78
N LEU A 290 -0.89 -3.78 15.15
CA LEU A 290 -1.84 -2.92 14.47
C LEU A 290 -2.84 -2.34 15.46
N ASN A 291 -3.18 -1.08 15.30
CA ASN A 291 -4.29 -0.40 15.95
C ASN A 291 -5.43 -0.23 14.95
N PHE A 292 -6.67 -0.30 15.43
CA PHE A 292 -7.87 -0.29 14.63
C PHE A 292 -8.79 0.85 15.05
N PHE A 293 -9.43 1.49 14.08
CA PHE A 293 -10.52 2.42 14.32
C PHE A 293 -11.61 2.18 13.28
N TRP A 294 -12.76 1.74 13.75
CA TRP A 294 -13.97 1.52 12.96
C TRP A 294 -14.92 2.70 13.13
N ASP A 295 -15.48 3.15 12.04
CA ASP A 295 -16.61 4.07 11.99
C ASP A 295 -17.72 3.37 11.20
N PHE A 296 -18.87 3.15 11.84
CA PHE A 296 -19.97 2.37 11.25
C PHE A 296 -20.93 3.21 10.40
N GLY A 297 -20.66 4.51 10.25
CA GLY A 297 -21.46 5.42 9.41
C GLY A 297 -22.77 5.86 10.02
N ASP A 298 -23.04 5.52 11.28
CA ASP A 298 -24.23 5.94 12.06
C ASP A 298 -23.85 6.79 13.29
N GLY A 299 -22.58 7.19 13.40
CA GLY A 299 -22.01 7.93 14.51
C GLY A 299 -21.40 7.05 15.61
N ASN A 300 -21.51 5.74 15.52
CA ASN A 300 -20.87 4.80 16.43
C ASN A 300 -19.51 4.35 15.90
N THR A 301 -18.59 4.01 16.81
CA THR A 301 -17.21 3.62 16.49
C THR A 301 -16.74 2.44 17.33
N SER A 302 -15.65 1.78 16.95
CA SER A 302 -14.98 0.71 17.71
C SER A 302 -13.48 0.75 17.49
N ALA A 303 -12.71 0.28 18.49
CA ALA A 303 -11.26 0.11 18.41
C ALA A 303 -10.82 -1.37 18.46
N PHE A 304 -11.74 -2.31 18.45
CA PHE A 304 -11.43 -3.73 18.49
C PHE A 304 -10.95 -4.25 17.12
N GLN A 305 -10.06 -5.21 17.12
CA GLN A 305 -9.57 -5.86 15.91
C GLN A 305 -10.74 -6.44 15.09
N ASN A 306 -11.58 -7.26 15.72
CA ASN A 306 -12.84 -7.75 15.16
C ASN A 306 -13.97 -7.15 16.00
N THR A 307 -15.08 -6.80 15.36
CA THR A 307 -16.17 -6.10 16.07
C THR A 307 -17.53 -6.47 15.51
N ASN A 308 -18.54 -6.33 16.35
CA ASN A 308 -19.94 -6.44 15.96
C ASN A 308 -20.62 -5.09 16.16
N HIS A 309 -21.53 -4.75 15.27
CA HIS A 309 -22.37 -3.56 15.42
C HIS A 309 -23.82 -3.86 15.06
N THR A 310 -24.76 -3.26 15.80
CA THR A 310 -26.20 -3.41 15.54
C THR A 310 -26.78 -2.04 15.22
N TYR A 311 -27.29 -1.90 14.01
CA TYR A 311 -27.95 -0.68 13.55
C TYR A 311 -29.38 -0.59 14.08
N THR A 312 -29.77 0.58 14.53
CA THR A 312 -31.12 0.83 15.03
C THR A 312 -32.13 1.13 13.93
N THR A 313 -31.66 1.50 12.75
CA THR A 313 -32.49 1.87 11.60
C THR A 313 -32.01 1.11 10.36
N ALA A 314 -32.95 0.65 9.55
CA ALA A 314 -32.64 0.09 8.24
C ALA A 314 -32.10 1.19 7.31
N GLY A 315 -31.04 0.92 6.58
CA GLY A 315 -30.45 1.93 5.72
C GLY A 315 -29.14 1.49 5.06
N THR A 316 -28.56 2.43 4.34
CA THR A 316 -27.25 2.29 3.71
C THR A 316 -26.23 3.02 4.56
N TYR A 317 -25.17 2.33 4.95
CA TYR A 317 -24.12 2.86 5.81
C TYR A 317 -22.75 2.72 5.15
N THR A 318 -21.93 3.74 5.28
CA THR A 318 -20.53 3.70 4.81
C THR A 318 -19.63 3.35 5.99
N ILE A 319 -19.08 2.16 5.96
CA ILE A 319 -18.14 1.66 6.97
C ILE A 319 -16.76 2.15 6.62
N LYS A 320 -16.04 2.67 7.59
CA LYS A 320 -14.63 3.07 7.45
C LYS A 320 -13.80 2.32 8.48
N LEU A 321 -12.78 1.61 8.02
CA LEU A 321 -11.73 1.05 8.87
C LEU A 321 -10.44 1.83 8.62
N ILE A 322 -9.88 2.38 9.69
CA ILE A 322 -8.52 2.92 9.71
C ILE A 322 -7.66 1.93 10.49
N VAL A 323 -6.56 1.52 9.87
CA VAL A 323 -5.55 0.64 10.49
C VAL A 323 -4.25 1.42 10.59
N SER A 324 -3.60 1.39 11.74
CA SER A 324 -2.36 2.13 11.95
C SER A 324 -1.35 1.34 12.77
N ASN A 325 -0.07 1.57 12.46
CA ASN A 325 1.07 1.21 13.30
C ASN A 325 2.20 2.21 13.09
N CYS A 326 3.07 2.41 14.08
CA CYS A 326 4.33 3.14 13.91
C CYS A 326 4.19 4.49 13.17
N ASN A 327 3.16 5.28 13.40
CA ASN A 327 2.87 6.55 12.74
C ASN A 327 2.41 6.46 11.26
N PHE A 328 2.13 5.25 10.76
CA PHE A 328 1.55 5.05 9.43
C PHE A 328 0.13 4.51 9.56
N SER A 329 -0.70 4.89 8.62
CA SER A 329 -2.08 4.42 8.58
C SER A 329 -2.54 4.17 7.15
N ASP A 330 -3.50 3.26 7.02
CA ASP A 330 -4.25 3.04 5.81
C ASP A 330 -5.75 3.01 6.13
N THR A 331 -6.58 3.32 5.15
CA THR A 331 -8.01 3.45 5.33
C THR A 331 -8.76 2.76 4.19
N ILE A 332 -9.69 1.90 4.54
CA ILE A 332 -10.64 1.31 3.59
C ILE A 332 -12.06 1.73 3.95
N THR A 333 -12.88 1.97 2.91
CA THR A 333 -14.31 2.25 3.06
C THR A 333 -15.14 1.28 2.24
N THR A 334 -16.26 0.84 2.80
CA THR A 334 -17.21 -0.06 2.12
C THR A 334 -18.61 0.36 2.48
N THR A 335 -19.50 0.40 1.50
CA THR A 335 -20.92 0.68 1.73
C THR A 335 -21.70 -0.62 1.90
N ILE A 336 -22.50 -0.72 2.96
CA ILE A 336 -23.35 -1.87 3.26
C ILE A 336 -24.81 -1.44 3.37
N GLN A 337 -25.73 -2.34 3.08
CA GLN A 337 -27.15 -2.16 3.31
C GLN A 337 -27.59 -3.05 4.47
N VAL A 338 -28.20 -2.46 5.49
CA VAL A 338 -28.60 -3.13 6.74
C VAL A 338 -30.09 -3.03 6.94
N GLY A 339 -30.69 -4.08 7.50
CA GLY A 339 -32.09 -4.11 7.82
C GLY A 339 -33.00 -4.23 6.60
N ILE A 340 -32.45 -4.52 5.42
CA ILE A 340 -33.23 -5.12 4.37
C ILE A 340 -33.44 -6.57 4.80
N THR A 341 -34.42 -6.83 5.63
CA THR A 341 -34.98 -8.17 5.65
C THR A 341 -35.31 -8.47 4.20
N SER A 342 -34.72 -9.56 3.63
CA SER A 342 -35.34 -10.18 2.47
C SER A 342 -36.81 -10.09 2.69
N ILE A 343 -37.61 -9.60 1.74
CA ILE A 343 -39.05 -9.58 1.85
C ILE A 343 -39.39 -10.97 2.37
N ALA A 344 -39.67 -11.08 3.67
CA ALA A 344 -40.25 -12.31 4.18
C ALA A 344 -41.50 -12.45 3.32
N GLU A 345 -41.55 -13.50 2.50
CA GLU A 345 -42.79 -13.89 1.88
C GLU A 345 -43.76 -14.10 3.05
N ASN A 346 -44.47 -13.05 3.43
CA ASN A 346 -45.71 -13.20 4.17
C ASN A 346 -46.67 -13.82 3.17
N ILE A 347 -46.49 -15.14 2.95
CA ILE A 347 -47.48 -15.96 2.27
C ILE A 347 -48.71 -15.94 3.17
N VAL A 348 -49.53 -14.92 3.01
CA VAL A 348 -50.85 -14.88 3.61
C VAL A 348 -51.76 -15.62 2.65
N GLY A 349 -51.88 -16.94 2.85
CA GLY A 349 -52.79 -17.79 2.10
C GLY A 349 -52.12 -18.82 1.19
N ASP A 350 -52.91 -19.77 0.70
CA ASP A 350 -52.53 -20.79 -0.30
C ASP A 350 -52.21 -20.12 -1.64
N PHE A 351 -50.94 -19.82 -1.86
CA PHE A 351 -50.41 -19.21 -3.08
C PHE A 351 -49.49 -20.18 -3.81
N SER A 352 -49.70 -20.37 -5.11
CA SER A 352 -48.77 -21.16 -5.92
C SER A 352 -48.67 -20.68 -7.36
N ILE A 353 -47.47 -20.76 -7.92
CA ILE A 353 -47.16 -20.51 -9.34
C ILE A 353 -46.51 -21.75 -9.92
N TYR A 354 -47.10 -22.30 -10.97
CA TYR A 354 -46.57 -23.48 -11.65
C TYR A 354 -47.00 -23.55 -13.12
N PRO A 355 -46.16 -24.13 -13.99
CA PRO A 355 -44.80 -24.53 -13.75
C PRO A 355 -43.85 -23.31 -13.68
N ASN A 356 -42.81 -23.44 -12.88
CA ASN A 356 -41.69 -22.47 -12.84
C ASN A 356 -40.40 -23.25 -12.62
N PRO A 357 -39.54 -23.41 -13.64
CA PRO A 357 -39.54 -22.74 -14.96
C PRO A 357 -40.71 -23.06 -15.88
N THR A 358 -40.96 -22.14 -16.83
CA THR A 358 -42.08 -22.24 -17.79
C THR A 358 -41.62 -21.96 -19.25
N PHE A 359 -42.32 -22.56 -20.21
CA PHE A 359 -42.11 -22.26 -21.64
C PHE A 359 -43.05 -21.14 -22.15
N ASN A 360 -44.36 -21.19 -21.83
CA ASN A 360 -45.30 -20.25 -22.42
C ASN A 360 -46.24 -19.58 -21.40
N GLN A 361 -46.62 -20.27 -20.35
CA GLN A 361 -47.64 -19.77 -19.40
C GLN A 361 -47.35 -20.26 -17.98
N ILE A 362 -47.86 -19.53 -16.99
CA ILE A 362 -47.91 -19.94 -15.59
C ILE A 362 -49.33 -20.00 -15.11
N ASN A 363 -49.62 -21.00 -14.30
CA ASN A 363 -50.84 -21.05 -13.52
C ASN A 363 -50.59 -20.36 -12.19
N LEU A 364 -51.46 -19.44 -11.87
CA LEU A 364 -51.47 -18.66 -10.64
C LEU A 364 -52.64 -19.14 -9.79
N LYS A 365 -52.39 -19.70 -8.61
CA LYS A 365 -53.40 -19.95 -7.58
C LYS A 365 -53.23 -18.93 -6.46
N ILE A 366 -54.26 -18.23 -6.09
CA ILE A 366 -54.25 -17.14 -5.09
C ILE A 366 -55.32 -17.35 -3.99
N ASP A 367 -55.18 -16.62 -2.87
CA ASP A 367 -56.21 -16.43 -1.89
C ASP A 367 -57.35 -15.54 -2.47
N ASP A 368 -58.58 -15.83 -2.14
CA ASP A 368 -59.77 -15.06 -2.56
C ASP A 368 -59.65 -13.55 -2.31
N LYS A 369 -58.91 -13.16 -1.27
CA LYS A 369 -58.62 -11.75 -0.93
C LYS A 369 -57.85 -10.97 -2.01
N LEU A 370 -57.19 -11.65 -2.92
CA LEU A 370 -56.43 -11.07 -4.02
C LEU A 370 -57.24 -11.02 -5.34
N LEU A 371 -58.48 -11.49 -5.33
CA LEU A 371 -59.37 -11.32 -6.48
C LEU A 371 -59.55 -9.84 -6.81
N GLY A 372 -59.41 -9.50 -8.09
CA GLY A 372 -59.51 -8.13 -8.54
C GLY A 372 -58.19 -7.35 -8.48
N SER A 373 -57.13 -7.90 -7.88
CA SER A 373 -55.79 -7.26 -7.87
C SER A 373 -55.18 -7.19 -9.25
N ILE A 374 -54.34 -6.17 -9.45
CA ILE A 374 -53.50 -6.02 -10.64
C ILE A 374 -52.23 -6.86 -10.45
N TYR A 375 -51.82 -7.57 -11.47
CA TYR A 375 -50.49 -8.16 -11.56
C TYR A 375 -49.65 -7.42 -12.60
N THR A 376 -48.34 -7.35 -12.37
CA THR A 376 -47.36 -6.77 -13.29
C THR A 376 -46.15 -7.67 -13.36
N VAL A 377 -45.68 -7.97 -14.56
CA VAL A 377 -44.44 -8.70 -14.81
C VAL A 377 -43.36 -7.69 -15.21
N TYR A 378 -42.23 -7.74 -14.54
CA TYR A 378 -41.08 -6.91 -14.81
C TYR A 378 -39.90 -7.79 -15.36
N ASP A 379 -39.15 -7.23 -16.28
CA ASP A 379 -37.86 -7.82 -16.70
C ASP A 379 -36.75 -7.58 -15.66
N ASN A 380 -35.57 -8.07 -15.93
CA ASN A 380 -34.40 -7.95 -15.07
C ASN A 380 -33.85 -6.49 -14.95
N THR A 381 -34.35 -5.55 -15.77
CA THR A 381 -34.03 -4.12 -15.68
C THR A 381 -35.08 -3.34 -14.85
N GLY A 382 -36.13 -4.01 -14.39
CA GLY A 382 -37.26 -3.40 -13.65
C GLY A 382 -38.28 -2.74 -14.58
N LYS A 383 -38.20 -2.95 -15.91
CA LYS A 383 -39.20 -2.48 -16.86
C LYS A 383 -40.43 -3.40 -16.84
N SER A 384 -41.65 -2.82 -16.75
CA SER A 384 -42.90 -3.56 -16.91
C SER A 384 -43.03 -4.06 -18.35
N VAL A 385 -43.21 -5.41 -18.49
CA VAL A 385 -43.32 -6.07 -19.79
C VAL A 385 -44.70 -6.69 -20.02
N LEU A 386 -45.47 -6.94 -18.94
CA LEU A 386 -46.83 -7.46 -18.99
C LEU A 386 -47.58 -7.00 -17.75
N ASN A 387 -48.88 -6.71 -17.89
CA ASN A 387 -49.78 -6.45 -16.77
C ASN A 387 -51.17 -6.97 -17.06
N GLY A 388 -51.95 -7.19 -16.01
CA GLY A 388 -53.32 -7.64 -16.12
C GLY A 388 -54.01 -7.64 -14.78
N LYS A 389 -55.28 -8.09 -14.77
CA LYS A 389 -56.12 -8.18 -13.58
C LYS A 389 -56.42 -9.65 -13.27
N ILE A 390 -56.35 -10.01 -12.00
CA ILE A 390 -56.66 -11.37 -11.53
C ILE A 390 -58.15 -11.45 -11.37
N ILE A 391 -58.83 -12.29 -12.18
CA ILE A 391 -60.29 -12.40 -12.23
C ILE A 391 -60.80 -13.69 -11.64
N ALA A 392 -59.93 -14.65 -11.31
CA ALA A 392 -60.28 -15.94 -10.70
C ALA A 392 -59.17 -16.40 -9.73
N VAL A 393 -59.53 -17.21 -8.72
CA VAL A 393 -58.63 -17.83 -7.75
C VAL A 393 -57.56 -18.70 -8.43
N GLN A 394 -57.91 -19.28 -9.57
CA GLN A 394 -56.97 -19.93 -10.47
C GLN A 394 -56.98 -19.18 -11.81
N SER A 395 -55.88 -18.59 -12.15
CA SER A 395 -55.69 -17.77 -13.36
C SER A 395 -54.48 -18.24 -14.13
N VAL A 396 -54.51 -18.07 -15.46
CA VAL A 396 -53.37 -18.33 -16.33
C VAL A 396 -52.77 -16.98 -16.75
N ILE A 397 -51.47 -16.87 -16.67
CA ILE A 397 -50.73 -15.73 -17.19
C ILE A 397 -49.89 -16.21 -18.37
N GLU A 398 -50.20 -15.69 -19.56
CA GLU A 398 -49.47 -16.01 -20.80
C GLU A 398 -48.16 -15.23 -20.85
N LEU A 399 -47.08 -15.94 -21.08
CA LEU A 399 -45.72 -15.41 -21.16
C LEU A 399 -45.07 -15.72 -22.51
N GLY A 400 -45.82 -16.29 -23.47
CA GLY A 400 -45.31 -16.80 -24.75
C GLY A 400 -44.57 -15.74 -25.58
N GLU A 401 -45.02 -14.48 -25.52
CA GLU A 401 -44.44 -13.33 -26.21
C GLU A 401 -43.13 -12.82 -25.57
N LEU A 402 -42.80 -13.27 -24.34
CA LEU A 402 -41.59 -12.83 -23.64
C LEU A 402 -40.37 -13.67 -24.05
N SER A 403 -39.24 -13.05 -24.12
CA SER A 403 -37.96 -13.72 -24.35
C SER A 403 -37.58 -14.63 -23.18
N ARG A 404 -36.68 -15.61 -23.44
CA ARG A 404 -36.10 -16.42 -22.36
C ARG A 404 -35.38 -15.54 -21.35
N GLY A 405 -35.63 -15.76 -20.06
CA GLY A 405 -35.02 -14.94 -19.01
C GLY A 405 -35.69 -15.08 -17.66
N ILE A 406 -35.23 -14.24 -16.73
CA ILE A 406 -35.78 -14.14 -15.36
C ILE A 406 -36.68 -12.92 -15.32
N TYR A 407 -37.87 -13.10 -14.78
CA TYR A 407 -38.89 -12.08 -14.62
C TYR A 407 -39.34 -12.02 -13.17
N LEU A 408 -39.89 -10.87 -12.76
CA LEU A 408 -40.49 -10.65 -11.45
C LEU A 408 -42.00 -10.41 -11.65
N LEU A 409 -42.85 -11.32 -11.16
CA LEU A 409 -44.28 -11.15 -11.10
C LEU A 409 -44.66 -10.46 -9.78
N SER A 410 -45.25 -9.28 -9.85
CA SER A 410 -45.78 -8.53 -8.69
C SER A 410 -47.29 -8.50 -8.71
N ILE A 411 -47.94 -8.76 -7.56
CA ILE A 411 -49.38 -8.80 -7.43
C ILE A 411 -49.80 -7.88 -6.27
N GLY A 412 -50.82 -7.04 -6.53
CA GLY A 412 -51.45 -6.13 -5.56
C GLY A 412 -50.83 -4.73 -5.55
N GLU A 413 -51.62 -3.73 -5.08
CA GLU A 413 -51.18 -2.32 -4.99
C GLU A 413 -50.65 -1.96 -3.60
N ASN A 414 -51.36 -2.36 -2.54
CA ASN A 414 -51.05 -2.00 -1.15
C ASN A 414 -50.25 -3.08 -0.41
N PHE A 415 -50.36 -4.35 -0.82
CA PHE A 415 -49.56 -5.48 -0.31
C PHE A 415 -49.01 -6.22 -1.51
N LYS A 416 -47.87 -5.72 -2.03
CA LYS A 416 -47.20 -6.33 -3.17
C LYS A 416 -46.60 -7.67 -2.77
N GLN A 417 -47.06 -8.74 -3.41
CA GLN A 417 -46.35 -10.03 -3.42
C GLN A 417 -45.54 -10.11 -4.71
N THR A 418 -44.30 -10.50 -4.60
CA THR A 418 -43.38 -10.57 -5.76
C THR A 418 -42.77 -11.98 -5.86
N PHE A 419 -42.81 -12.55 -7.06
CA PHE A 419 -42.36 -13.91 -7.35
C PHE A 419 -41.39 -13.92 -8.52
N LYS A 420 -40.35 -14.70 -8.38
CA LYS A 420 -39.41 -14.95 -9.47
C LYS A 420 -40.04 -15.96 -10.45
N VAL A 421 -40.11 -15.63 -11.71
CA VAL A 421 -40.55 -16.49 -12.81
C VAL A 421 -39.37 -16.71 -13.75
N ILE A 422 -39.13 -17.97 -14.10
CA ILE A 422 -38.08 -18.36 -15.03
C ILE A 422 -38.75 -18.79 -16.34
N LYS A 423 -38.48 -18.07 -17.44
CA LYS A 423 -38.98 -18.37 -18.78
C LYS A 423 -37.85 -19.09 -19.57
N GLU A 424 -38.10 -20.31 -20.03
CA GLU A 424 -37.24 -21.13 -20.88
C GLU A 424 -37.54 -21.01 -22.36
#